data_43721a086a7d10cd7d5790ddb8a4ac18
#
_entry.id   43721a086a7d10cd7d5790ddb8a4ac18
#
_cell.length_a   1.000
_cell.length_b   1.000
_cell.length_c   1.000
_cell.angle_alpha   90.00
_cell.angle_beta   90.00
_cell.angle_gamma   90.00
#
_symmetry.space_group_name_H-M   'P 1'
#
loop_
_entity.id
_entity.type
_entity.pdbx_description
1 polymer ?
#
loop_
_entity_poly.entity_id
_entity_poly.type
_entity_poly.pdbx_seq_one_letter_code
_entity_poly.pdbx_strand_id
1 'polypeptide(L)'
;LNQDLTEKIAKYHAEFLDKIGSLYYSKENYDDFYFGKGSTYPDVNGSIGILFEQASSRGHIQQSQNGVLTFPFTIKNQLTTTLSTLKAASLLRKELLTYMNDFYFNNFNLNNKSKFNGIRFGNEHDKTSSYQLAKILKTHKIDVFETKGKKFKYYVPLKQKKSRLIKAIFDTNTKFEDSLFY
;
A
#
# COMPACT_ATOMS: atom_id res chain seq x y z
N LEU A 1 -0.80 1.76 9.06
CA LEU A 1 0.10 0.61 8.93
C LEU A 1 -0.05 -0.30 10.14
N ASN A 2 0.01 -1.60 9.96
CA ASN A 2 0.01 -2.57 11.05
C ASN A 2 1.45 -3.04 11.30
N GLN A 3 2.18 -2.30 12.15
CA GLN A 3 3.58 -2.59 12.48
C GLN A 3 3.74 -3.98 13.10
N ASP A 4 2.83 -4.40 13.97
CA ASP A 4 2.91 -5.71 14.64
C ASP A 4 2.85 -6.89 13.67
N LEU A 5 1.92 -6.87 12.71
CA LEU A 5 1.83 -7.92 11.70
C LEU A 5 3.00 -7.87 10.72
N THR A 6 3.44 -6.69 10.34
CA THR A 6 4.62 -6.51 9.48
C THR A 6 5.86 -7.09 10.17
N GLU A 7 6.07 -6.81 11.46
CA GLU A 7 7.18 -7.38 12.22
C GLU A 7 7.09 -8.91 12.33
N LYS A 8 5.88 -9.47 12.57
CA LYS A 8 5.70 -10.93 12.61
C LYS A 8 6.07 -11.58 11.28
N ILE A 9 5.68 -10.97 10.14
CA ILE A 9 6.03 -11.46 8.81
C ILE A 9 7.54 -11.33 8.59
N ALA A 10 8.15 -10.20 8.97
CA ALA A 10 9.57 -9.94 8.81
C ALA A 10 10.47 -10.96 9.55
N LYS A 11 10.02 -11.52 10.67
CA LYS A 11 10.74 -12.59 11.37
C LYS A 11 10.94 -13.84 10.49
N TYR A 12 9.95 -14.19 9.67
CA TYR A 12 10.10 -15.28 8.72
C TYR A 12 11.05 -14.95 7.58
N HIS A 13 11.09 -13.69 7.13
CA HIS A 13 12.07 -13.25 6.13
C HIS A 13 13.47 -13.34 6.67
N ALA A 14 13.71 -12.84 7.88
CA ALA A 14 15.00 -12.93 8.56
C ALA A 14 15.47 -14.40 8.69
N GLU A 15 14.62 -15.28 9.22
CA GLU A 15 14.92 -16.71 9.37
C GLU A 15 15.34 -17.37 8.05
N PHE A 16 14.68 -17.04 6.94
CA PHE A 16 14.97 -17.63 5.64
C PHE A 16 16.24 -17.06 5.01
N LEU A 17 16.49 -15.76 5.18
CA LEU A 17 17.69 -15.10 4.66
C LEU A 17 18.93 -15.53 5.44
N ASP A 18 18.84 -15.70 6.76
CA ASP A 18 19.91 -16.23 7.61
C ASP A 18 20.35 -17.63 7.15
N LYS A 19 19.41 -18.50 6.80
CA LYS A 19 19.72 -19.86 6.30
C LYS A 19 20.55 -19.89 5.01
N ILE A 20 20.45 -18.85 4.20
CA ILE A 20 21.25 -18.75 2.97
C ILE A 20 22.46 -17.83 3.10
N GLY A 21 22.69 -17.26 4.28
CA GLY A 21 23.78 -16.34 4.56
C GLY A 21 23.67 -15.00 3.83
N SER A 22 22.46 -14.57 3.53
CA SER A 22 22.23 -13.27 2.90
C SER A 22 22.20 -12.16 3.93
N LEU A 23 22.94 -11.09 3.67
CA LEU A 23 22.86 -9.87 4.47
C LEU A 23 21.54 -9.12 4.16
N TYR A 24 20.96 -8.52 5.18
CA TYR A 24 19.73 -7.71 5.03
C TYR A 24 19.65 -6.64 6.12
N TYR A 25 18.88 -5.61 5.83
CA TYR A 25 18.45 -4.61 6.81
C TYR A 25 16.99 -4.83 7.15
N SER A 26 16.60 -4.42 8.34
CA SER A 26 15.19 -4.42 8.77
C SER A 26 14.90 -3.17 9.58
N LYS A 27 13.63 -2.75 9.60
CA LYS A 27 13.17 -1.55 10.31
C LYS A 27 13.79 -0.24 9.81
N GLU A 28 14.27 -0.24 8.57
CA GLU A 28 14.72 0.98 7.90
C GLU A 28 13.53 1.82 7.46
N ASN A 29 13.72 3.14 7.49
CA ASN A 29 12.74 4.07 6.96
C ASN A 29 12.85 4.16 5.44
N TYR A 30 11.72 4.21 4.77
CA TYR A 30 11.61 4.51 3.36
C TYR A 30 10.37 5.38 3.10
N ASP A 31 10.32 6.03 1.94
CA ASP A 31 9.23 6.90 1.58
C ASP A 31 7.95 6.10 1.26
N ASP A 32 7.05 6.04 2.21
CA ASP A 32 5.76 5.31 2.12
C ASP A 32 4.54 6.26 2.21
N PHE A 33 4.67 7.46 1.64
CA PHE A 33 3.66 8.50 1.71
C PHE A 33 2.61 8.45 0.61
N TYR A 34 2.86 7.69 -0.46
CA TYR A 34 1.99 7.68 -1.63
C TYR A 34 1.25 6.34 -1.76
N PHE A 35 -0.08 6.39 -1.60
CA PHE A 35 -0.95 5.20 -1.65
C PHE A 35 -0.93 4.43 -2.99
N GLY A 36 -0.42 5.02 -4.07
CA GLY A 36 -0.30 4.38 -5.39
C GLY A 36 0.91 3.47 -5.56
N LYS A 37 1.81 3.39 -4.58
CA LYS A 37 2.92 2.42 -4.61
C LYS A 37 2.44 1.00 -4.34
N GLY A 38 3.14 0.01 -4.90
CA GLY A 38 2.86 -1.40 -4.68
C GLY A 38 3.01 -1.84 -3.22
N SER A 39 3.89 -1.18 -2.46
CA SER A 39 4.10 -1.41 -1.03
C SER A 39 3.02 -0.75 -0.16
N THR A 40 2.47 0.40 -0.54
CA THR A 40 1.52 1.19 0.26
C THR A 40 0.06 0.88 -0.09
N TYR A 41 -0.23 0.56 -1.35
CA TYR A 41 -1.59 0.29 -1.81
C TYR A 41 -2.29 -0.85 -1.04
N PRO A 42 -1.63 -1.96 -0.69
CA PRO A 42 -2.22 -2.99 0.16
C PRO A 42 -2.68 -2.45 1.52
N ASP A 43 -1.94 -1.55 2.14
CA ASP A 43 -2.23 -1.03 3.48
C ASP A 43 -3.52 -0.20 3.54
N VAL A 44 -3.83 0.55 2.49
CA VAL A 44 -5.12 1.28 2.38
C VAL A 44 -6.28 0.38 1.93
N ASN A 45 -6.01 -0.90 1.70
CA ASN A 45 -6.97 -1.92 1.30
C ASN A 45 -7.08 -3.11 2.27
N GLY A 46 -6.57 -2.97 3.50
CA GLY A 46 -6.72 -3.99 4.55
C GLY A 46 -5.81 -5.19 4.38
N SER A 47 -4.67 -4.99 3.74
CA SER A 47 -3.61 -5.98 3.59
C SER A 47 -2.30 -5.42 4.15
N ILE A 48 -1.22 -6.15 4.00
CA ILE A 48 0.13 -5.73 4.42
C ILE A 48 0.99 -5.57 3.18
N GLY A 49 1.57 -4.40 2.99
CA GLY A 49 2.56 -4.13 1.97
C GLY A 49 3.97 -4.25 2.54
N ILE A 50 4.85 -4.97 1.85
CA ILE A 50 6.26 -5.12 2.21
C ILE A 50 7.09 -4.95 0.95
N LEU A 51 8.09 -4.09 1.02
CA LEU A 51 9.04 -3.86 -0.05
C LEU A 51 10.31 -4.67 0.20
N PHE A 52 10.77 -5.38 -0.82
CA PHE A 52 12.08 -6.02 -0.84
C PHE A 52 12.99 -5.27 -1.80
N GLU A 53 13.89 -4.45 -1.26
CA GLU A 53 14.93 -3.75 -2.02
C GLU A 53 16.16 -4.66 -2.14
N GLN A 54 16.43 -5.16 -3.33
CA GLN A 54 17.57 -6.00 -3.60
C GLN A 54 18.71 -5.18 -4.20
N ALA A 55 19.92 -5.31 -3.64
CA ALA A 55 21.11 -4.73 -4.22
C ALA A 55 21.31 -5.22 -5.67
N SER A 56 21.56 -4.28 -6.57
CA SER A 56 21.62 -4.56 -8.01
C SER A 56 22.79 -5.45 -8.39
N SER A 57 22.50 -6.51 -9.15
CA SER A 57 23.50 -7.33 -9.83
C SER A 57 23.55 -7.04 -11.35
N ARG A 58 23.32 -5.78 -11.74
CA ARG A 58 23.37 -5.35 -13.14
C ARG A 58 24.68 -5.78 -13.80
N GLY A 59 24.59 -6.31 -15.02
CA GLY A 59 25.74 -6.87 -15.73
C GLY A 59 26.18 -8.26 -15.21
N HIS A 60 25.31 -8.89 -14.39
CA HIS A 60 25.44 -10.23 -13.82
C HIS A 60 26.44 -10.37 -12.64
N ILE A 61 27.40 -9.47 -12.51
CA ILE A 61 28.38 -9.43 -11.41
C ILE A 61 28.61 -7.98 -11.00
N GLN A 62 28.50 -7.70 -9.70
CA GLN A 62 28.79 -6.40 -9.12
C GLN A 62 29.75 -6.56 -7.95
N GLN A 63 30.80 -5.74 -7.91
CA GLN A 63 31.63 -5.61 -6.73
C GLN A 63 30.94 -4.69 -5.71
N SER A 64 30.77 -5.15 -4.50
CA SER A 64 30.20 -4.36 -3.39
C SER A 64 31.14 -4.30 -2.21
N GLN A 65 30.84 -3.47 -1.22
CA GLN A 65 31.58 -3.40 0.04
C GLN A 65 31.53 -4.74 0.81
N ASN A 66 30.48 -5.53 0.59
CA ASN A 66 30.27 -6.83 1.24
C ASN A 66 30.70 -8.02 0.36
N GLY A 67 31.50 -7.76 -0.67
CA GLY A 67 31.97 -8.79 -1.60
C GLY A 67 31.26 -8.78 -2.94
N VAL A 68 31.44 -9.85 -3.71
CA VAL A 68 30.89 -9.99 -5.05
C VAL A 68 29.42 -10.38 -5.00
N LEU A 69 28.57 -9.58 -5.63
CA LEU A 69 27.15 -9.87 -5.81
C LEU A 69 26.91 -10.39 -7.23
N THR A 70 26.39 -11.61 -7.33
CA THR A 70 26.08 -12.25 -8.61
C THR A 70 24.60 -12.28 -8.90
N PHE A 71 24.21 -12.30 -10.17
CA PHE A 71 22.80 -12.40 -10.58
C PHE A 71 22.10 -13.68 -10.06
N PRO A 72 22.71 -14.87 -10.09
CA PRO A 72 22.12 -16.07 -9.48
C PRO A 72 21.84 -15.92 -7.98
N PHE A 73 22.72 -15.23 -7.24
CA PHE A 73 22.49 -14.95 -5.82
C PHE A 73 21.32 -13.99 -5.60
N THR A 74 21.19 -12.96 -6.44
CA THR A 74 20.05 -12.05 -6.43
C THR A 74 18.72 -12.80 -6.66
N ILE A 75 18.68 -13.71 -7.65
CA ILE A 75 17.50 -14.57 -7.90
C ILE A 75 17.20 -15.44 -6.67
N LYS A 76 18.22 -16.04 -6.07
CA LYS A 76 18.07 -16.85 -4.85
C LYS A 76 17.46 -16.05 -3.71
N ASN A 77 17.90 -14.81 -3.48
CA ASN A 77 17.33 -13.92 -2.46
C ASN A 77 15.85 -13.66 -2.70
N GLN A 78 15.48 -13.28 -3.90
CA GLN A 78 14.08 -12.98 -4.26
C GLN A 78 13.18 -14.21 -4.13
N LEU A 79 13.67 -15.38 -4.56
CA LEU A 79 12.95 -16.64 -4.36
C LEU A 79 12.79 -16.96 -2.87
N THR A 80 13.85 -16.80 -2.09
CA THR A 80 13.86 -17.07 -0.64
C THR A 80 12.85 -16.18 0.10
N THR A 81 12.81 -14.88 -0.19
CA THR A 81 11.84 -13.95 0.40
C THR A 81 10.40 -14.26 -0.04
N THR A 82 10.20 -14.70 -1.29
CA THR A 82 8.90 -15.17 -1.77
C THR A 82 8.42 -16.38 -0.98
N LEU A 83 9.26 -17.39 -0.80
CA LEU A 83 8.92 -18.60 -0.04
C LEU A 83 8.67 -18.30 1.43
N SER A 84 9.45 -17.39 2.03
CA SER A 84 9.24 -16.95 3.41
C SER A 84 7.90 -16.19 3.58
N THR A 85 7.49 -15.39 2.57
CA THR A 85 6.20 -14.72 2.55
C THR A 85 5.05 -15.74 2.53
N LEU A 86 5.14 -16.77 1.69
CA LEU A 86 4.14 -17.85 1.65
C LEU A 86 4.06 -18.61 2.98
N LYS A 87 5.20 -18.88 3.60
CA LYS A 87 5.27 -19.49 4.92
C LYS A 87 4.61 -18.63 5.99
N ALA A 88 4.96 -17.36 6.04
CA ALA A 88 4.37 -16.39 6.96
C ALA A 88 2.84 -16.28 6.77
N ALA A 89 2.38 -16.13 5.54
CA ALA A 89 0.96 -16.04 5.22
C ALA A 89 0.17 -17.30 5.65
N SER A 90 0.77 -18.48 5.47
CA SER A 90 0.16 -19.75 5.91
C SER A 90 0.01 -19.83 7.43
N LEU A 91 1.08 -19.49 8.17
CA LEU A 91 1.10 -19.59 9.63
C LEU A 91 0.31 -18.47 10.32
N LEU A 92 0.34 -17.28 9.77
CA LEU A 92 -0.38 -16.10 10.30
C LEU A 92 -1.77 -15.95 9.67
N ARG A 93 -2.27 -16.95 8.96
CA ARG A 93 -3.53 -16.89 8.21
C ARG A 93 -4.70 -16.33 9.03
N LYS A 94 -4.87 -16.79 10.27
CA LYS A 94 -5.96 -16.34 11.14
C LYS A 94 -5.81 -14.85 11.47
N GLU A 95 -4.61 -14.43 11.84
CA GLU A 95 -4.32 -13.03 12.20
C GLU A 95 -4.51 -12.09 11.01
N LEU A 96 -4.04 -12.48 9.83
CA LEU A 96 -4.21 -11.71 8.60
C LEU A 96 -5.67 -11.56 8.20
N LEU A 97 -6.45 -12.62 8.29
CA LEU A 97 -7.90 -12.58 7.99
C LEU A 97 -8.67 -11.76 9.02
N THR A 98 -8.32 -11.86 10.31
CA THR A 98 -8.90 -11.03 11.36
C THR A 98 -8.57 -9.56 11.13
N TYR A 99 -7.32 -9.24 10.84
CA TYR A 99 -6.91 -7.85 10.52
C TYR A 99 -7.69 -7.29 9.33
N MET A 100 -7.82 -8.05 8.25
CA MET A 100 -8.59 -7.62 7.08
C MET A 100 -10.07 -7.39 7.42
N ASN A 101 -10.69 -8.29 8.19
CA ASN A 101 -12.07 -8.14 8.63
C ASN A 101 -12.26 -6.87 9.48
N ASP A 102 -11.40 -6.69 10.48
CA ASP A 102 -11.46 -5.55 11.40
C ASP A 102 -11.18 -4.22 10.68
N PHE A 103 -10.28 -4.24 9.70
CA PHE A 103 -10.02 -3.08 8.85
C PHE A 103 -11.30 -2.58 8.17
N TYR A 104 -12.05 -3.47 7.53
CA TYR A 104 -13.28 -3.08 6.84
C TYR A 104 -14.43 -2.76 7.81
N PHE A 105 -14.55 -3.49 8.91
CA PHE A 105 -15.55 -3.23 9.94
C PHE A 105 -15.32 -1.86 10.62
N ASN A 106 -14.09 -1.57 11.00
CA ASN A 106 -13.72 -0.28 11.60
C ASN A 106 -13.88 0.88 10.64
N ASN A 107 -13.58 0.69 9.35
CA ASN A 107 -13.82 1.72 8.33
C ASN A 107 -15.29 2.12 8.24
N PHE A 108 -16.19 1.16 8.35
CA PHE A 108 -17.63 1.43 8.33
C PHE A 108 -18.07 2.23 9.56
N ASN A 109 -17.54 1.89 10.74
CA ASN A 109 -17.88 2.55 12.01
C ASN A 109 -17.25 3.94 12.16
N LEU A 110 -16.00 4.12 11.72
CA LEU A 110 -15.34 5.43 11.75
C LEU A 110 -16.07 6.49 10.92
N ASN A 111 -16.72 6.08 9.83
CA ASN A 111 -17.47 7.01 8.99
C ASN A 111 -18.78 7.49 9.62
N ASN A 112 -19.32 6.78 10.61
CA ASN A 112 -20.47 7.26 11.37
C ASN A 112 -20.15 8.49 12.25
N LYS A 113 -18.86 8.74 12.55
CA LYS A 113 -18.37 9.90 13.31
C LYS A 113 -17.86 11.04 12.43
N SER A 114 -17.88 10.89 11.10
CA SER A 114 -17.44 11.94 10.18
C SER A 114 -18.44 13.09 10.14
N LYS A 115 -17.94 14.33 10.14
CA LYS A 115 -18.75 15.54 9.91
C LYS A 115 -19.28 15.62 8.47
N PHE A 116 -18.70 14.86 7.54
CA PHE A 116 -19.04 14.86 6.13
C PHE A 116 -19.56 13.49 5.71
N ASN A 117 -20.65 13.49 4.95
CA ASN A 117 -21.25 12.25 4.42
C ASN A 117 -20.59 11.76 3.14
N GLY A 118 -19.87 12.64 2.44
CA GLY A 118 -19.24 12.31 1.16
C GLY A 118 -18.52 13.50 0.53
N ILE A 119 -17.89 13.21 -0.60
CA ILE A 119 -17.12 14.18 -1.39
C ILE A 119 -17.84 14.41 -2.70
N ARG A 120 -17.96 15.67 -3.10
CA ARG A 120 -18.44 16.07 -4.42
C ARG A 120 -17.27 16.57 -5.25
N PHE A 121 -17.17 16.10 -6.47
CA PHE A 121 -16.14 16.57 -7.38
C PHE A 121 -16.68 16.74 -8.80
N GLY A 122 -15.93 17.46 -9.60
CA GLY A 122 -16.20 17.76 -11.00
C GLY A 122 -15.72 19.15 -11.36
N ASN A 123 -15.57 19.38 -12.64
CA ASN A 123 -15.22 20.67 -13.22
C ASN A 123 -16.09 20.89 -14.45
N GLU A 124 -16.86 21.99 -14.50
CA GLU A 124 -17.72 22.32 -15.63
C GLU A 124 -16.96 22.65 -16.92
N HIS A 125 -15.72 23.11 -16.77
CA HIS A 125 -14.81 23.45 -17.87
C HIS A 125 -13.94 22.27 -18.33
N ASP A 126 -13.83 21.21 -17.48
CA ASP A 126 -13.10 19.98 -17.78
C ASP A 126 -13.90 18.74 -17.34
N LYS A 127 -14.89 18.44 -18.16
CA LYS A 127 -15.76 17.26 -17.93
C LYS A 127 -14.99 15.96 -18.15
N THR A 128 -13.98 15.98 -19.02
CA THR A 128 -13.21 14.78 -19.38
C THR A 128 -12.36 14.31 -18.22
N SER A 129 -11.58 15.18 -17.58
CA SER A 129 -10.80 14.81 -16.38
C SER A 129 -11.70 14.36 -15.23
N SER A 130 -12.83 15.03 -15.04
CA SER A 130 -13.82 14.62 -14.03
C SER A 130 -14.38 13.22 -14.28
N TYR A 131 -14.66 12.87 -15.53
CA TYR A 131 -15.10 11.53 -15.92
C TYR A 131 -13.99 10.49 -15.74
N GLN A 132 -12.76 10.81 -16.12
CA GLN A 132 -11.63 9.89 -15.95
C GLN A 132 -11.38 9.59 -14.47
N LEU A 133 -11.43 10.59 -13.58
CA LEU A 133 -11.34 10.36 -12.15
C LEU A 133 -12.46 9.45 -11.65
N ALA A 134 -13.71 9.69 -12.07
CA ALA A 134 -14.83 8.83 -11.70
C ALA A 134 -14.63 7.37 -12.18
N LYS A 135 -14.09 7.20 -13.39
CA LYS A 135 -13.74 5.87 -13.93
C LYS A 135 -12.66 5.18 -13.12
N ILE A 136 -11.58 5.89 -12.76
CA ILE A 136 -10.51 5.37 -11.91
C ILE A 136 -11.08 4.92 -10.55
N LEU A 137 -11.87 5.75 -9.88
CA LEU A 137 -12.50 5.41 -8.61
C LEU A 137 -13.34 4.13 -8.71
N LYS A 138 -14.16 3.99 -9.76
CA LYS A 138 -14.96 2.79 -10.00
C LYS A 138 -14.09 1.55 -10.24
N THR A 139 -12.94 1.67 -10.93
CA THR A 139 -11.98 0.58 -11.10
C THR A 139 -11.46 0.06 -9.76
N HIS A 140 -11.27 0.96 -8.79
CA HIS A 140 -10.90 0.61 -7.42
C HIS A 140 -12.06 0.15 -6.53
N LYS A 141 -13.24 -0.14 -7.13
CA LYS A 141 -14.45 -0.57 -6.42
C LYS A 141 -14.96 0.47 -5.41
N ILE A 142 -14.80 1.74 -5.74
CA ILE A 142 -15.36 2.86 -5.01
C ILE A 142 -16.71 3.22 -5.65
N ASP A 143 -17.76 3.35 -4.83
CA ASP A 143 -19.06 3.76 -5.30
C ASP A 143 -19.05 5.24 -5.65
N VAL A 144 -19.39 5.56 -6.88
CA VAL A 144 -19.44 6.93 -7.43
C VAL A 144 -20.79 7.13 -8.11
N PHE A 145 -21.50 8.16 -7.71
CA PHE A 145 -22.82 8.52 -8.23
C PHE A 145 -22.75 9.82 -9.04
N GLU A 146 -23.52 9.88 -10.13
CA GLU A 146 -23.73 11.13 -10.84
C GLU A 146 -24.78 11.99 -10.11
N THR A 147 -24.56 13.29 -10.10
CA THR A 147 -25.47 14.27 -9.53
C THR A 147 -26.05 15.19 -10.61
N LYS A 148 -27.16 15.85 -10.31
CA LYS A 148 -27.75 16.84 -11.20
C LYS A 148 -27.02 18.20 -11.17
N GLY A 149 -25.97 18.34 -10.34
CA GLY A 149 -25.21 19.57 -10.20
C GLY A 149 -24.38 19.90 -11.45
N LYS A 150 -24.38 21.16 -11.89
CA LYS A 150 -23.57 21.61 -13.02
C LYS A 150 -22.08 21.64 -12.66
N LYS A 151 -21.73 22.21 -11.50
CA LYS A 151 -20.34 22.39 -11.03
C LYS A 151 -19.72 21.08 -10.56
N PHE A 152 -20.44 20.30 -9.74
CA PHE A 152 -19.95 19.03 -9.19
C PHE A 152 -20.85 17.90 -9.68
N LYS A 153 -20.41 17.22 -10.73
CA LYS A 153 -21.19 16.19 -11.39
C LYS A 153 -21.17 14.85 -10.64
N TYR A 154 -20.16 14.59 -9.82
CA TYR A 154 -19.97 13.32 -9.16
C TYR A 154 -20.02 13.45 -7.64
N TYR A 155 -20.50 12.39 -6.98
CA TYR A 155 -20.57 12.26 -5.54
C TYR A 155 -20.04 10.89 -5.12
N VAL A 156 -19.16 10.88 -4.12
CA VAL A 156 -18.57 9.70 -3.50
C VAL A 156 -18.98 9.67 -2.03
N PRO A 157 -19.85 8.75 -1.60
CA PRO A 157 -20.18 8.62 -0.19
C PRO A 157 -18.96 8.11 0.58
N LEU A 158 -18.71 8.65 1.77
CA LEU A 158 -17.63 8.17 2.64
C LEU A 158 -17.99 6.86 3.35
N LYS A 159 -19.30 6.59 3.55
CA LYS A 159 -19.77 5.37 4.20
C LYS A 159 -19.78 4.19 3.22
N GLN A 160 -18.59 3.68 2.90
CA GLN A 160 -18.40 2.51 2.06
C GLN A 160 -17.10 1.77 2.44
N LYS A 161 -16.92 0.55 1.91
CA LYS A 161 -15.78 -0.33 2.25
C LYS A 161 -14.41 0.31 2.00
N LYS A 162 -14.28 1.13 0.97
CA LYS A 162 -13.03 1.76 0.53
C LYS A 162 -12.78 3.15 1.13
N SER A 163 -13.37 3.47 2.28
CA SER A 163 -13.32 4.83 2.84
C SER A 163 -11.91 5.34 3.15
N ARG A 164 -10.98 4.47 3.54
CA ARG A 164 -9.58 4.88 3.75
C ARG A 164 -8.89 5.24 2.44
N LEU A 165 -9.09 4.44 1.40
CA LEU A 165 -8.58 4.77 0.06
C LEU A 165 -9.19 6.07 -0.46
N ILE A 166 -10.49 6.30 -0.27
CA ILE A 166 -11.15 7.56 -0.64
C ILE A 166 -10.48 8.74 0.07
N LYS A 167 -10.26 8.62 1.38
CA LYS A 167 -9.59 9.68 2.15
C LYS A 167 -8.19 9.94 1.62
N ALA A 168 -7.40 8.91 1.35
CA ALA A 168 -6.06 9.05 0.81
C ALA A 168 -6.04 9.71 -0.58
N ILE A 169 -7.00 9.38 -1.47
CA ILE A 169 -7.10 9.99 -2.80
C ILE A 169 -7.48 11.48 -2.74
N PHE A 170 -8.37 11.86 -1.82
CA PHE A 170 -8.90 13.22 -1.72
C PHE A 170 -8.25 14.07 -0.62
N ASP A 171 -7.20 13.56 0.04
CA ASP A 171 -6.44 14.34 1.01
C ASP A 171 -5.60 15.39 0.28
N THR A 172 -5.88 16.65 0.58
CA THR A 172 -5.15 17.81 0.03
C THR A 172 -4.16 18.40 1.01
N ASN A 173 -4.06 17.85 2.22
CA ASN A 173 -3.28 18.39 3.32
C ASN A 173 -2.21 17.41 3.82
N THR A 174 -1.70 16.55 2.95
CA THR A 174 -0.61 15.65 3.31
C THR A 174 0.60 16.47 3.76
N LYS A 175 1.03 16.24 4.99
CA LYS A 175 2.26 16.84 5.54
C LYS A 175 3.39 15.84 5.38
N PHE A 176 4.51 16.31 4.87
CA PHE A 176 5.74 15.55 4.79
C PHE A 176 6.68 15.98 5.92
N GLU A 177 7.38 15.03 6.51
CA GLU A 177 8.40 15.31 7.54
C GLU A 177 9.68 15.84 6.89
N ASP A 178 9.95 15.44 5.66
CA ASP A 178 11.11 15.86 4.90
C ASP A 178 10.81 17.14 4.06
N SER A 179 11.65 18.16 4.22
CA SER A 179 11.56 19.44 3.50
C SER A 179 11.75 19.34 1.99
N LEU A 180 12.30 18.21 1.49
CA LEU A 180 12.45 17.96 0.06
C LEU A 180 11.12 17.82 -0.70
N PHE A 181 10.01 17.63 0.02
CA PHE A 181 8.69 17.48 -0.57
C PHE A 181 7.83 18.75 -0.54
N TYR A 182 8.42 19.91 -0.19
CA TYR A 182 7.75 21.22 -0.17
C TYR A 182 8.27 22.14 -1.25
#